data_839e71b3f69c0466c677bee1f2aa1b6a
#
_entry.id   839e71b3f69c0466c677bee1f2aa1b6a
#
_cell.length_a   1.000
_cell.length_b   1.000
_cell.length_c   1.000
_cell.angle_alpha   90.00
_cell.angle_beta   90.00
_cell.angle_gamma   90.00
#
_symmetry.space_group_name_H-M   'P 1'
#
loop_
_entity.id
_entity.type
_entity.pdbx_description
1 polymer ?
#
loop_
_entity_poly.entity_id
_entity_poly.type
_entity_poly.pdbx_seq_one_letter_code
_entity_poly.pdbx_strand_id
1 'polypeptide(L)'
;MISFIIKKITGDRDSTLPNERLRIGEISGTLGILLNFTLFLVKGGLGILTNSISVIADAFNNLSDTASSLITIIGFKLSTKEADKEHPYGHGRIEYLTGLVISVLVIVVGYQFVISSVKKILHPTPINITTPTLIILILSISVKVFIHLLFKGLGKKINSGALLASSQDAKSDVLTTSVVIFGLILSRFTPLPLDGFIGVLIALYIIYSGIKLTLDTMNPLLGEKPDKELADKIKRTVLSYENIYDVHDLQIHNYGPSKTMATIDVEVPYDLSLVTGHNLIDRIERDVRESLGISLVIHMDPINNSDRKFLEAKSYVNRIALREEYVLSVHDFRYTGQAEDELIIFEIVVDSKKTTVEERLTIKNNIEENLRTRFSSAQILIDVDLDVTIL
;
A
#
# COMPACT_ATOMS: atom_id res chain seq x y z
N MET A 1 7.79 -32.92 7.09
CA MET A 1 7.32 -32.24 8.30
C MET A 1 6.53 -30.97 7.96
N ILE A 2 7.08 -30.00 7.26
CA ILE A 2 6.39 -28.72 6.95
C ILE A 2 5.12 -28.92 6.12
N SER A 3 5.14 -29.76 5.08
CA SER A 3 3.95 -30.07 4.28
C SER A 3 2.82 -30.72 5.11
N PHE A 4 3.17 -31.51 6.12
CA PHE A 4 2.22 -32.08 7.06
C PHE A 4 1.59 -31.01 7.95
N ILE A 5 2.39 -30.06 8.45
CA ILE A 5 1.90 -28.93 9.27
C ILE A 5 1.00 -28.03 8.42
N ILE A 6 1.41 -27.70 7.20
CA ILE A 6 0.59 -26.94 6.26
C ILE A 6 -0.76 -27.64 6.05
N LYS A 7 -0.75 -28.95 5.76
CA LYS A 7 -1.98 -29.75 5.59
C LYS A 7 -2.83 -29.75 6.87
N LYS A 8 -2.23 -29.81 8.05
CA LYS A 8 -2.95 -29.75 9.33
C LYS A 8 -3.58 -28.39 9.61
N ILE A 9 -2.92 -27.28 9.23
CA ILE A 9 -3.45 -25.92 9.37
C ILE A 9 -4.58 -25.66 8.36
N THR A 10 -4.39 -26.06 7.10
CA THR A 10 -5.37 -25.80 6.02
C THR A 10 -6.50 -26.84 5.99
N GLY A 11 -6.29 -28.04 6.52
CA GLY A 11 -7.25 -29.15 6.41
C GLY A 11 -7.52 -29.57 4.96
N ASP A 12 -8.63 -30.22 4.74
CA ASP A 12 -9.14 -30.57 3.39
C ASP A 12 -10.13 -29.52 2.86
N ARG A 13 -10.20 -28.35 3.51
CA ARG A 13 -11.11 -27.27 3.14
C ARG A 13 -10.55 -26.43 1.98
N ASP A 14 -11.45 -25.84 1.22
CA ASP A 14 -11.07 -24.92 0.16
C ASP A 14 -10.46 -23.66 0.78
N SER A 15 -9.14 -23.55 0.68
CA SER A 15 -8.36 -22.46 1.24
C SER A 15 -8.52 -21.11 0.48
N THR A 16 -9.31 -21.11 -0.61
CA THR A 16 -9.64 -19.88 -1.36
C THR A 16 -10.84 -19.14 -0.77
N LEU A 17 -11.65 -19.82 0.06
CA LEU A 17 -12.80 -19.21 0.73
C LEU A 17 -12.35 -18.09 1.71
N PRO A 18 -13.04 -16.93 1.73
CA PRO A 18 -12.65 -15.78 2.56
C PRO A 18 -12.45 -16.14 4.05
N ASN A 19 -13.37 -16.90 4.64
CA ASN A 19 -13.29 -17.30 6.05
C ASN A 19 -12.10 -18.22 6.38
N GLU A 20 -11.74 -19.13 5.47
CA GLU A 20 -10.58 -20.00 5.65
C GLU A 20 -9.26 -19.22 5.43
N ARG A 21 -9.23 -18.27 4.51
CA ARG A 21 -8.08 -17.36 4.34
C ARG A 21 -7.83 -16.54 5.60
N LEU A 22 -8.88 -15.96 6.19
CA LEU A 22 -8.78 -15.23 7.46
C LEU A 22 -8.23 -16.11 8.58
N ARG A 23 -8.81 -17.28 8.79
CA ARG A 23 -8.37 -18.24 9.81
C ARG A 23 -6.91 -18.63 9.65
N ILE A 24 -6.46 -18.93 8.44
CA ILE A 24 -5.07 -19.30 8.15
C ILE A 24 -4.15 -18.10 8.42
N GLY A 25 -4.57 -16.89 8.05
CA GLY A 25 -3.86 -15.65 8.33
C GLY A 25 -3.68 -15.40 9.83
N GLU A 26 -4.74 -15.52 10.63
CA GLU A 26 -4.70 -15.37 12.10
C GLU A 26 -3.80 -16.41 12.78
N ILE A 27 -3.90 -17.68 12.41
CA ILE A 27 -3.05 -18.74 12.96
C ILE A 27 -1.59 -18.47 12.61
N SER A 28 -1.31 -18.07 11.37
CA SER A 28 0.05 -17.78 10.91
C SER A 28 0.63 -16.55 11.62
N GLY A 29 -0.15 -15.48 11.72
CA GLY A 29 0.25 -14.25 12.42
C GLY A 29 0.54 -14.48 13.89
N THR A 30 -0.37 -15.19 14.60
CA THR A 30 -0.18 -15.55 16.01
C THR A 30 1.05 -16.43 16.21
N LEU A 31 1.26 -17.41 15.36
CA LEU A 31 2.46 -18.27 15.42
C LEU A 31 3.74 -17.46 15.17
N GLY A 32 3.70 -16.53 14.20
CA GLY A 32 4.82 -15.62 13.92
C GLY A 32 5.18 -14.77 15.13
N ILE A 33 4.18 -14.17 15.78
CA ILE A 33 4.38 -13.38 17.02
C ILE A 33 5.02 -14.24 18.11
N LEU A 34 4.45 -15.40 18.41
CA LEU A 34 4.95 -16.26 19.48
C LEU A 34 6.40 -16.70 19.22
N LEU A 35 6.72 -17.11 18.00
CA LEU A 35 8.08 -17.56 17.66
C LEU A 35 9.07 -16.40 17.67
N ASN A 36 8.75 -15.25 17.08
CA ASN A 36 9.64 -14.09 17.05
C ASN A 36 9.85 -13.50 18.47
N PHE A 37 8.79 -13.42 19.26
CA PHE A 37 8.92 -12.96 20.65
C PHE A 37 9.75 -13.92 21.52
N THR A 38 9.59 -15.23 21.33
CA THR A 38 10.42 -16.23 22.00
C THR A 38 11.89 -16.09 21.57
N LEU A 39 12.16 -15.89 20.27
CA LEU A 39 13.51 -15.65 19.78
C LEU A 39 14.11 -14.35 20.35
N PHE A 40 13.32 -13.28 20.46
CA PHE A 40 13.75 -12.04 21.11
C PHE A 40 14.19 -12.28 22.56
N LEU A 41 13.37 -12.96 23.36
CA LEU A 41 13.70 -13.23 24.77
C LEU A 41 14.97 -14.09 24.90
N VAL A 42 15.07 -15.15 24.12
CA VAL A 42 16.21 -16.07 24.16
C VAL A 42 17.50 -15.40 23.69
N LYS A 43 17.48 -14.76 22.52
CA LYS A 43 18.65 -14.05 21.99
C LYS A 43 19.03 -12.83 22.85
N GLY A 44 18.03 -12.07 23.33
CA GLY A 44 18.28 -10.93 24.22
C GLY A 44 18.95 -11.34 25.52
N GLY A 45 18.46 -12.38 26.17
CA GLY A 45 19.10 -12.97 27.33
C GLY A 45 20.52 -13.45 27.05
N LEU A 46 20.74 -14.15 25.94
CA LEU A 46 22.09 -14.56 25.49
C LEU A 46 23.02 -13.37 25.23
N GLY A 47 22.55 -12.35 24.57
CA GLY A 47 23.33 -11.17 24.27
C GLY A 47 23.80 -10.45 25.53
N ILE A 48 22.93 -10.35 26.55
CA ILE A 48 23.28 -9.81 27.87
C ILE A 48 24.32 -10.69 28.58
N LEU A 49 24.10 -12.01 28.63
CA LEU A 49 25.01 -12.96 29.30
C LEU A 49 26.40 -13.02 28.65
N THR A 50 26.45 -12.87 27.32
CA THR A 50 27.69 -12.90 26.53
C THR A 50 28.36 -11.55 26.40
N ASN A 51 27.68 -10.47 26.80
CA ASN A 51 28.10 -9.08 26.59
C ASN A 51 28.31 -8.78 25.09
N SER A 52 27.43 -9.35 24.20
CA SER A 52 27.50 -9.14 22.75
C SER A 52 26.42 -8.18 22.29
N ILE A 53 26.84 -7.04 21.78
CA ILE A 53 25.92 -6.02 21.25
C ILE A 53 25.27 -6.46 19.94
N SER A 54 25.98 -7.24 19.12
CA SER A 54 25.44 -7.76 17.87
C SER A 54 24.31 -8.77 18.10
N VAL A 55 24.45 -9.63 19.14
CA VAL A 55 23.39 -10.59 19.51
C VAL A 55 22.16 -9.85 20.09
N ILE A 56 22.39 -8.80 20.89
CA ILE A 56 21.29 -7.98 21.42
C ILE A 56 20.55 -7.26 20.28
N ALA A 57 21.29 -6.67 19.33
CA ALA A 57 20.69 -6.00 18.16
C ALA A 57 19.90 -7.00 17.29
N ASP A 58 20.41 -8.20 17.04
CA ASP A 58 19.71 -9.26 16.33
C ASP A 58 18.45 -9.74 17.08
N ALA A 59 18.47 -9.75 18.41
CA ALA A 59 17.27 -10.00 19.22
C ALA A 59 16.20 -8.90 18.99
N PHE A 60 16.60 -7.63 19.01
CA PHE A 60 15.66 -6.52 18.77
C PHE A 60 15.10 -6.50 17.36
N ASN A 61 15.82 -7.03 16.36
CA ASN A 61 15.23 -7.27 15.04
C ASN A 61 14.01 -8.20 15.14
N ASN A 62 14.10 -9.31 15.88
CA ASN A 62 12.94 -10.20 16.11
C ASN A 62 11.80 -9.52 16.89
N LEU A 63 12.11 -8.56 17.76
CA LEU A 63 11.09 -7.76 18.43
C LEU A 63 10.39 -6.82 17.43
N SER A 64 11.13 -6.22 16.50
CA SER A 64 10.55 -5.40 15.42
C SER A 64 9.60 -6.20 14.53
N ASP A 65 9.95 -7.45 14.18
CA ASP A 65 9.08 -8.37 13.43
C ASP A 65 7.80 -8.71 14.22
N THR A 66 7.95 -8.91 15.54
CA THR A 66 6.82 -9.14 16.45
C THR A 66 5.89 -7.93 16.46
N ALA A 67 6.45 -6.72 16.56
CA ALA A 67 5.71 -5.47 16.56
C ALA A 67 4.93 -5.28 15.25
N SER A 68 5.55 -5.52 14.10
CA SER A 68 4.90 -5.45 12.78
C SER A 68 3.73 -6.44 12.67
N SER A 69 3.92 -7.67 13.17
CA SER A 69 2.86 -8.68 13.19
C SER A 69 1.72 -8.30 14.15
N LEU A 70 2.03 -7.67 15.28
CA LEU A 70 1.06 -7.22 16.29
C LEU A 70 0.21 -6.06 15.74
N ILE A 71 0.83 -5.11 14.99
CA ILE A 71 0.12 -4.03 14.29
C ILE A 71 -0.94 -4.62 13.39
N THR A 72 -0.60 -5.65 12.60
CA THR A 72 -1.53 -6.32 11.70
C THR A 72 -2.72 -6.92 12.45
N ILE A 73 -2.51 -7.57 13.59
CA ILE A 73 -3.59 -8.16 14.40
C ILE A 73 -4.44 -7.09 15.09
N ILE A 74 -3.82 -6.08 15.70
CA ILE A 74 -4.53 -4.98 16.35
C ILE A 74 -5.35 -4.21 15.34
N GLY A 75 -4.76 -3.91 14.18
CA GLY A 75 -5.43 -3.25 13.08
C GLY A 75 -6.66 -4.02 12.62
N PHE A 76 -6.52 -5.32 12.43
CA PHE A 76 -7.66 -6.20 12.10
C PHE A 76 -8.77 -6.14 13.15
N LYS A 77 -8.42 -6.17 14.43
CA LYS A 77 -9.39 -6.14 15.54
C LYS A 77 -10.04 -4.76 15.72
N LEU A 78 -9.31 -3.68 15.51
CA LEU A 78 -9.83 -2.32 15.62
C LEU A 78 -10.59 -1.89 14.36
N SER A 79 -10.23 -2.40 13.20
CA SER A 79 -10.93 -2.14 11.93
C SER A 79 -12.36 -2.72 11.93
N THR A 80 -12.63 -3.71 12.78
CA THR A 80 -13.98 -4.29 12.98
C THR A 80 -14.85 -3.48 13.94
N LYS A 81 -14.30 -2.45 14.64
CA LYS A 81 -15.09 -1.57 15.47
C LYS A 81 -15.99 -0.69 14.59
N GLU A 82 -17.30 -0.79 14.80
CA GLU A 82 -18.29 -0.02 14.08
C GLU A 82 -18.06 1.50 14.22
N ALA A 83 -18.59 2.25 13.27
CA ALA A 83 -18.61 3.70 13.31
C ALA A 83 -19.41 4.17 14.52
N ASP A 84 -18.93 5.21 15.18
CA ASP A 84 -19.63 5.89 16.28
C ASP A 84 -19.85 7.39 15.94
N LYS A 85 -20.43 8.13 16.86
CA LYS A 85 -20.76 9.56 16.64
C LYS A 85 -19.51 10.43 16.45
N GLU A 86 -18.39 10.03 17.05
CA GLU A 86 -17.12 10.77 16.98
C GLU A 86 -16.32 10.36 15.73
N HIS A 87 -16.48 9.10 15.28
CA HIS A 87 -15.79 8.54 14.14
C HIS A 87 -16.77 7.89 13.15
N PRO A 88 -17.53 8.70 12.37
CA PRO A 88 -18.59 8.20 11.47
C PRO A 88 -18.07 7.33 10.33
N TYR A 89 -16.77 7.40 10.02
CA TYR A 89 -16.11 6.55 9.03
C TYR A 89 -15.46 5.31 9.64
N GLY A 90 -15.61 5.09 10.96
CA GLY A 90 -15.01 3.98 11.70
C GLY A 90 -13.61 4.28 12.21
N HIS A 91 -12.99 3.28 12.85
CA HIS A 91 -11.72 3.41 13.55
C HIS A 91 -10.54 2.80 12.78
N GLY A 92 -10.71 2.41 11.52
CA GLY A 92 -9.70 1.68 10.76
C GLY A 92 -8.33 2.37 10.66
N ARG A 93 -8.28 3.70 10.68
CA ARG A 93 -7.02 4.47 10.63
C ARG A 93 -6.17 4.38 11.90
N ILE A 94 -6.74 3.90 13.03
CA ILE A 94 -5.96 3.67 14.26
C ILE A 94 -4.85 2.64 14.01
N GLU A 95 -5.04 1.69 13.10
CA GLU A 95 -3.98 0.76 12.69
C GLU A 95 -2.74 1.49 12.22
N TYR A 96 -2.89 2.43 11.30
CA TYR A 96 -1.78 3.20 10.76
C TYR A 96 -1.11 4.08 11.82
N LEU A 97 -1.89 4.71 12.71
CA LEU A 97 -1.35 5.50 13.82
C LEU A 97 -0.55 4.63 14.81
N THR A 98 -1.04 3.44 15.13
CA THR A 98 -0.34 2.48 15.99
C THR A 98 0.97 2.04 15.33
N GLY A 99 0.92 1.73 14.03
CA GLY A 99 2.10 1.40 13.24
C GLY A 99 3.15 2.51 13.24
N LEU A 100 2.72 3.75 13.10
CA LEU A 100 3.59 4.92 13.13
C LEU A 100 4.29 5.06 14.50
N VAL A 101 3.56 4.91 15.61
CA VAL A 101 4.17 4.99 16.97
C VAL A 101 5.22 3.90 17.15
N ILE A 102 4.91 2.66 16.74
CA ILE A 102 5.86 1.53 16.87
C ILE A 102 7.08 1.73 15.96
N SER A 103 6.90 2.21 14.74
CA SER A 103 8.02 2.45 13.83
C SER A 103 9.00 3.49 14.36
N VAL A 104 8.50 4.55 14.99
CA VAL A 104 9.35 5.56 15.66
C VAL A 104 10.12 4.94 16.82
N LEU A 105 9.48 4.10 17.64
CA LEU A 105 10.18 3.39 18.72
C LEU A 105 11.28 2.46 18.18
N VAL A 106 11.04 1.76 17.08
CA VAL A 106 12.05 0.90 16.41
C VAL A 106 13.25 1.73 15.96
N ILE A 107 13.01 2.91 15.35
CA ILE A 107 14.09 3.82 14.92
C ILE A 107 14.91 4.30 16.13
N VAL A 108 14.25 4.72 17.21
CA VAL A 108 14.93 5.18 18.44
C VAL A 108 15.81 4.07 19.04
N VAL A 109 15.30 2.85 19.09
CA VAL A 109 16.07 1.68 19.55
C VAL A 109 17.26 1.41 18.63
N GLY A 110 17.04 1.41 17.31
CA GLY A 110 18.13 1.26 16.32
C GLY A 110 19.23 2.30 16.50
N TYR A 111 18.85 3.58 16.71
CA TYR A 111 19.80 4.65 16.98
C TYR A 111 20.62 4.42 18.26
N GLN A 112 19.97 3.96 19.34
CA GLN A 112 20.69 3.60 20.59
C GLN A 112 21.68 2.45 20.37
N PHE A 113 21.33 1.47 19.50
CA PHE A 113 22.26 0.38 19.14
C PHE A 113 23.44 0.88 18.32
N VAL A 114 23.26 1.87 17.42
CA VAL A 114 24.40 2.49 16.72
C VAL A 114 25.37 3.09 17.72
N ILE A 115 24.88 3.91 18.67
CA ILE A 115 25.73 4.53 19.71
C ILE A 115 26.45 3.47 20.53
N SER A 116 25.74 2.45 21.01
CA SER A 116 26.31 1.39 21.83
C SER A 116 27.37 0.57 21.07
N SER A 117 27.11 0.28 19.80
CA SER A 117 28.05 -0.46 18.95
C SER A 117 29.30 0.36 18.64
N VAL A 118 29.15 1.66 18.35
CA VAL A 118 30.29 2.56 18.17
C VAL A 118 31.13 2.68 19.44
N LYS A 119 30.49 2.80 20.62
CA LYS A 119 31.21 2.77 21.91
C LYS A 119 32.00 1.47 22.07
N LYS A 120 31.45 0.34 21.67
CA LYS A 120 32.13 -0.95 21.74
C LYS A 120 33.26 -1.11 20.73
N ILE A 121 33.23 -0.42 19.61
CA ILE A 121 34.37 -0.32 18.67
C ILE A 121 35.51 0.50 19.29
N LEU A 122 35.17 1.65 19.90
CA LEU A 122 36.13 2.57 20.49
C LEU A 122 36.73 2.04 21.81
N HIS A 123 35.92 1.34 22.60
CA HIS A 123 36.27 0.75 23.89
C HIS A 123 35.92 -0.74 23.90
N PRO A 124 36.72 -1.59 23.25
CA PRO A 124 36.43 -3.02 23.14
C PRO A 124 36.31 -3.69 24.53
N THR A 125 35.23 -4.39 24.76
CA THR A 125 35.02 -5.21 25.94
C THR A 125 35.03 -6.69 25.55
N PRO A 126 35.57 -7.59 26.40
CA PRO A 126 35.60 -9.01 26.09
C PRO A 126 34.18 -9.58 25.94
N ILE A 127 34.03 -10.49 24.98
CA ILE A 127 32.80 -11.22 24.73
C ILE A 127 32.96 -12.63 25.29
N ASN A 128 32.00 -13.06 26.11
CA ASN A 128 32.00 -14.37 26.68
C ASN A 128 31.26 -15.39 25.80
N ILE A 129 31.92 -15.84 24.72
CA ILE A 129 31.33 -16.79 23.79
C ILE A 129 31.50 -18.20 24.36
N THR A 130 30.36 -18.83 24.66
CA THR A 130 30.33 -20.23 25.13
C THR A 130 29.73 -21.13 24.02
N THR A 131 30.03 -22.44 24.09
CA THR A 131 29.44 -23.42 23.19
C THR A 131 27.91 -23.41 23.21
N PRO A 132 27.23 -23.34 24.40
CA PRO A 132 25.78 -23.19 24.47
C PRO A 132 25.25 -21.97 23.71
N THR A 133 25.95 -20.83 23.74
CA THR A 133 25.55 -19.62 23.01
C THR A 133 25.46 -19.90 21.51
N LEU A 134 26.49 -20.51 20.92
CA LEU A 134 26.49 -20.84 19.50
C LEU A 134 25.40 -21.85 19.12
N ILE A 135 25.17 -22.87 19.97
CA ILE A 135 24.11 -23.86 19.76
C ILE A 135 22.73 -23.16 19.71
N ILE A 136 22.44 -22.27 20.65
CA ILE A 136 21.16 -21.58 20.72
C ILE A 136 20.98 -20.63 19.51
N LEU A 137 22.03 -19.94 19.06
CA LEU A 137 21.97 -19.12 17.86
C LEU A 137 21.73 -19.96 16.59
N ILE A 138 22.34 -21.14 16.47
CA ILE A 138 22.09 -22.08 15.38
C ILE A 138 20.65 -22.60 15.42
N LEU A 139 20.13 -22.92 16.61
CA LEU A 139 18.73 -23.30 16.79
C LEU A 139 17.79 -22.17 16.38
N SER A 140 18.13 -20.91 16.67
CA SER A 140 17.33 -19.75 16.24
C SER A 140 17.27 -19.62 14.72
N ILE A 141 18.36 -19.89 14.01
CA ILE A 141 18.35 -19.99 12.53
C ILE A 141 17.39 -21.08 12.08
N SER A 142 17.41 -22.25 12.72
CA SER A 142 16.50 -23.36 12.37
C SER A 142 15.02 -22.97 12.54
N VAL A 143 14.69 -22.19 13.58
CA VAL A 143 13.35 -21.64 13.77
C VAL A 143 12.98 -20.65 12.66
N LYS A 144 13.89 -19.75 12.27
CA LYS A 144 13.66 -18.80 11.17
C LYS A 144 13.50 -19.50 9.82
N VAL A 145 14.29 -20.53 9.54
CA VAL A 145 14.12 -21.38 8.34
C VAL A 145 12.74 -22.05 8.38
N PHE A 146 12.32 -22.54 9.52
CA PHE A 146 10.98 -23.12 9.68
C PHE A 146 9.88 -22.10 9.39
N ILE A 147 9.95 -20.88 9.95
CA ILE A 147 9.00 -19.78 9.68
C ILE A 147 8.99 -19.45 8.18
N HIS A 148 10.15 -19.27 7.57
CA HIS A 148 10.28 -19.01 6.13
C HIS A 148 9.53 -20.04 5.28
N LEU A 149 9.82 -21.32 5.49
CA LEU A 149 9.24 -22.40 4.68
C LEU A 149 7.73 -22.55 4.93
N LEU A 150 7.29 -22.39 6.18
CA LEU A 150 5.88 -22.46 6.55
C LEU A 150 5.09 -21.32 5.92
N PHE A 151 5.55 -20.07 6.11
CA PHE A 151 4.85 -18.89 5.58
C PHE A 151 4.86 -18.84 4.05
N LYS A 152 5.97 -19.26 3.43
CA LYS A 152 6.02 -19.42 1.97
C LYS A 152 4.98 -20.43 1.46
N GLY A 153 4.84 -21.57 2.14
CA GLY A 153 3.88 -22.59 1.76
C GLY A 153 2.43 -22.15 1.96
N LEU A 154 2.12 -21.56 3.11
CA LEU A 154 0.78 -21.03 3.40
C LEU A 154 0.45 -19.83 2.51
N GLY A 155 1.37 -18.89 2.35
CA GLY A 155 1.19 -17.69 1.51
C GLY A 155 0.88 -18.02 0.05
N LYS A 156 1.59 -19.02 -0.51
CA LYS A 156 1.27 -19.51 -1.86
C LYS A 156 -0.11 -20.18 -1.94
N LYS A 157 -0.49 -20.93 -0.90
CA LYS A 157 -1.75 -21.69 -0.91
C LYS A 157 -2.98 -20.78 -0.82
N ILE A 158 -2.91 -19.68 -0.05
CA ILE A 158 -4.03 -18.74 0.12
C ILE A 158 -3.84 -17.44 -0.70
N ASN A 159 -2.83 -17.38 -1.58
CA ASN A 159 -2.47 -16.21 -2.37
C ASN A 159 -2.34 -14.92 -1.49
N SER A 160 -1.58 -15.02 -0.39
CA SER A 160 -1.38 -13.92 0.56
C SER A 160 -0.03 -13.26 0.38
N GLY A 161 -0.02 -12.02 -0.11
CA GLY A 161 1.19 -11.18 -0.22
C GLY A 161 1.84 -10.93 1.14
N ALA A 162 1.06 -10.71 2.18
CA ALA A 162 1.55 -10.49 3.55
C ALA A 162 2.35 -11.68 4.09
N LEU A 163 1.85 -12.92 3.93
CA LEU A 163 2.60 -14.11 4.33
C LEU A 163 3.86 -14.35 3.50
N LEU A 164 3.82 -14.02 2.21
CA LEU A 164 4.99 -14.11 1.35
C LEU A 164 6.07 -13.08 1.75
N ALA A 165 5.67 -11.85 2.09
CA ALA A 165 6.56 -10.82 2.63
C ALA A 165 7.19 -11.28 3.95
N SER A 166 6.39 -11.70 4.94
CA SER A 166 6.89 -12.23 6.23
C SER A 166 7.81 -13.46 6.05
N SER A 167 7.56 -14.28 5.02
CA SER A 167 8.49 -15.37 4.65
C SER A 167 9.83 -14.82 4.19
N GLN A 168 9.85 -13.75 3.39
CA GLN A 168 11.08 -13.14 2.91
C GLN A 168 11.86 -12.47 4.04
N ASP A 169 11.16 -11.83 4.99
CA ASP A 169 11.75 -11.24 6.19
C ASP A 169 12.44 -12.32 7.04
N ALA A 170 11.77 -13.45 7.30
CA ALA A 170 12.36 -14.58 8.00
C ALA A 170 13.62 -15.13 7.31
N LYS A 171 13.68 -15.10 5.96
CA LYS A 171 14.90 -15.47 5.21
C LYS A 171 16.03 -14.46 5.42
N SER A 172 15.72 -13.16 5.45
CA SER A 172 16.69 -12.12 5.73
C SER A 172 17.29 -12.26 7.13
N ASP A 173 16.47 -12.65 8.12
CA ASP A 173 16.92 -12.90 9.49
C ASP A 173 17.88 -14.08 9.61
N VAL A 174 17.69 -15.12 8.79
CA VAL A 174 18.66 -16.22 8.71
C VAL A 174 20.03 -15.69 8.30
N LEU A 175 20.10 -14.78 7.32
CA LEU A 175 21.37 -14.17 6.88
C LEU A 175 21.95 -13.30 8.00
N THR A 176 21.16 -12.43 8.62
CA THR A 176 21.59 -11.54 9.70
C THR A 176 22.17 -12.33 10.88
N THR A 177 21.43 -13.32 11.38
CA THR A 177 21.93 -14.18 12.48
C THR A 177 23.17 -14.98 12.09
N SER A 178 23.27 -15.40 10.83
CA SER A 178 24.47 -16.09 10.32
C SER A 178 25.70 -15.18 10.35
N VAL A 179 25.55 -13.90 9.98
CA VAL A 179 26.62 -12.89 10.07
C VAL A 179 27.04 -12.67 11.53
N VAL A 180 26.08 -12.63 12.47
CA VAL A 180 26.37 -12.54 13.91
C VAL A 180 27.21 -13.73 14.36
N ILE A 181 26.79 -14.96 14.05
CA ILE A 181 27.52 -16.18 14.44
C ILE A 181 28.93 -16.17 13.85
N PHE A 182 29.07 -15.83 12.57
CA PHE A 182 30.35 -15.73 11.90
C PHE A 182 31.28 -14.71 12.58
N GLY A 183 30.75 -13.53 12.89
CA GLY A 183 31.48 -12.49 13.60
C GLY A 183 31.91 -12.90 15.01
N LEU A 184 31.04 -13.58 15.75
CA LEU A 184 31.36 -14.12 17.07
C LEU A 184 32.47 -15.17 16.99
N ILE A 185 32.43 -16.07 16.03
CA ILE A 185 33.49 -17.08 15.83
C ILE A 185 34.81 -16.40 15.46
N LEU A 186 34.76 -15.45 14.51
CA LEU A 186 35.95 -14.76 14.03
C LEU A 186 36.58 -13.88 15.12
N SER A 187 35.80 -13.31 16.03
CA SER A 187 36.32 -12.53 17.16
C SER A 187 37.22 -13.31 18.13
N ARG A 188 37.22 -14.65 18.06
CA ARG A 188 38.18 -15.51 18.80
C ARG A 188 39.55 -15.51 18.20
N PHE A 189 39.69 -15.19 16.92
CA PHE A 189 40.93 -15.30 16.16
C PHE A 189 41.58 -13.95 15.83
N THR A 190 40.88 -12.84 16.14
CA THR A 190 41.36 -11.49 15.84
C THR A 190 41.07 -10.55 17.04
N PRO A 191 41.99 -9.60 17.31
CA PRO A 191 41.75 -8.57 18.32
C PRO A 191 40.77 -7.47 17.86
N LEU A 192 40.28 -7.53 16.63
CA LEU A 192 39.35 -6.55 16.10
C LEU A 192 38.01 -6.60 16.81
N PRO A 193 37.35 -5.45 17.09
CA PRO A 193 36.06 -5.39 17.76
C PRO A 193 34.90 -5.72 16.80
N LEU A 194 34.93 -6.92 16.20
CA LEU A 194 34.00 -7.36 15.15
C LEU A 194 32.53 -7.31 15.61
N ASP A 195 32.25 -7.61 16.87
CA ASP A 195 30.91 -7.53 17.45
C ASP A 195 30.34 -6.10 17.38
N GLY A 196 31.17 -5.08 17.62
CA GLY A 196 30.78 -3.68 17.47
C GLY A 196 30.48 -3.33 16.01
N PHE A 197 31.32 -3.76 15.05
CA PHE A 197 31.09 -3.49 13.62
C PHE A 197 29.80 -4.17 13.13
N ILE A 198 29.59 -5.44 13.48
CA ILE A 198 28.37 -6.18 13.13
C ILE A 198 27.16 -5.55 13.83
N GLY A 199 27.30 -5.13 15.09
CA GLY A 199 26.26 -4.40 15.81
C GLY A 199 25.83 -3.12 15.10
N VAL A 200 26.78 -2.32 14.55
CA VAL A 200 26.44 -1.15 13.73
C VAL A 200 25.66 -1.53 12.48
N LEU A 201 26.09 -2.56 11.74
CA LEU A 201 25.39 -3.00 10.53
C LEU A 201 23.95 -3.43 10.81
N ILE A 202 23.73 -4.20 11.90
CA ILE A 202 22.39 -4.63 12.29
C ILE A 202 21.56 -3.44 12.78
N ALA A 203 22.14 -2.52 13.55
CA ALA A 203 21.47 -1.32 14.00
C ALA A 203 21.01 -0.42 12.84
N LEU A 204 21.83 -0.26 11.81
CA LEU A 204 21.45 0.45 10.57
C LEU A 204 20.33 -0.27 9.83
N TYR A 205 20.34 -1.60 9.80
CA TYR A 205 19.23 -2.37 9.22
C TYR A 205 17.93 -2.21 10.01
N ILE A 206 17.99 -2.16 11.36
CA ILE A 206 16.82 -1.89 12.20
C ILE A 206 16.26 -0.48 11.91
N ILE A 207 17.12 0.54 11.79
CA ILE A 207 16.69 1.90 11.43
C ILE A 207 16.04 1.91 10.05
N TYR A 208 16.65 1.26 9.06
CA TYR A 208 16.07 1.14 7.72
C TYR A 208 14.67 0.49 7.75
N SER A 209 14.53 -0.62 8.48
CA SER A 209 13.23 -1.29 8.66
C SER A 209 12.20 -0.39 9.35
N GLY A 210 12.63 0.37 10.36
CA GLY A 210 11.78 1.34 11.04
C GLY A 210 11.31 2.47 10.11
N ILE A 211 12.21 3.03 9.29
CA ILE A 211 11.87 4.05 8.29
C ILE A 211 10.89 3.49 7.27
N LYS A 212 11.13 2.29 6.75
CA LYS A 212 10.22 1.62 5.82
C LYS A 212 8.84 1.45 6.42
N LEU A 213 8.76 0.93 7.66
CA LEU A 213 7.48 0.78 8.38
C LEU A 213 6.78 2.13 8.59
N THR A 214 7.54 3.21 8.86
CA THR A 214 7.00 4.57 8.95
C THR A 214 6.33 4.98 7.64
N LEU A 215 7.02 4.81 6.52
CA LEU A 215 6.48 5.14 5.19
C LEU A 215 5.24 4.30 4.85
N ASP A 216 5.30 2.99 5.09
CA ASP A 216 4.21 2.05 4.83
C ASP A 216 2.94 2.38 5.66
N THR A 217 3.09 2.98 6.85
CA THR A 217 1.97 3.40 7.69
C THR A 217 1.51 4.84 7.43
N MET A 218 2.39 5.72 6.95
CA MET A 218 2.06 7.10 6.63
C MET A 218 1.39 7.26 5.25
N ASN A 219 1.84 6.49 4.24
CA ASN A 219 1.33 6.62 2.88
C ASN A 219 -0.20 6.48 2.79
N PRO A 220 -0.85 5.49 3.43
CA PRO A 220 -2.31 5.39 3.44
C PRO A 220 -3.02 6.56 4.14
N LEU A 221 -2.37 7.22 5.12
CA LEU A 221 -2.91 8.40 5.79
C LEU A 221 -2.85 9.64 4.90
N LEU A 222 -1.80 9.76 4.09
CA LEU A 222 -1.59 10.86 3.14
C LEU A 222 -2.43 10.69 1.86
N GLY A 223 -2.98 9.50 1.61
CA GLY A 223 -3.71 9.19 0.38
C GLY A 223 -2.78 8.60 -0.68
N GLU A 224 -2.33 7.37 -0.47
CA GLU A 224 -1.54 6.66 -1.46
C GLU A 224 -2.38 6.28 -2.68
N LYS A 225 -1.69 6.11 -3.82
CA LYS A 225 -2.32 5.66 -5.06
C LYS A 225 -3.02 4.30 -4.83
N PRO A 226 -4.31 4.18 -5.19
CA PRO A 226 -5.04 2.94 -5.05
C PRO A 226 -4.44 1.80 -5.88
N ASP A 227 -4.75 0.56 -5.48
CA ASP A 227 -4.38 -0.62 -6.25
C ASP A 227 -5.03 -0.58 -7.64
N LYS A 228 -4.19 -0.67 -8.68
CA LYS A 228 -4.65 -0.69 -10.07
C LYS A 228 -5.66 -1.81 -10.34
N GLU A 229 -5.49 -2.99 -9.73
CA GLU A 229 -6.42 -4.12 -9.90
C GLU A 229 -7.81 -3.76 -9.36
N LEU A 230 -7.87 -3.04 -8.23
CA LEU A 230 -9.12 -2.58 -7.64
C LEU A 230 -9.79 -1.53 -8.53
N ALA A 231 -9.04 -0.55 -9.00
CA ALA A 231 -9.53 0.50 -9.91
C ALA A 231 -10.09 -0.12 -11.20
N ASP A 232 -9.36 -1.06 -11.81
CA ASP A 232 -9.79 -1.76 -13.02
C ASP A 232 -11.05 -2.63 -12.77
N LYS A 233 -11.22 -3.20 -11.58
CA LYS A 233 -12.43 -3.96 -11.22
C LYS A 233 -13.64 -3.05 -11.11
N ILE A 234 -13.50 -1.89 -10.44
CA ILE A 234 -14.60 -0.91 -10.32
C ILE A 234 -15.02 -0.46 -11.72
N LYS A 235 -14.08 0.02 -12.54
CA LYS A 235 -14.36 0.48 -13.91
C LYS A 235 -15.07 -0.59 -14.75
N ARG A 236 -14.56 -1.82 -14.76
CA ARG A 236 -15.16 -2.92 -15.51
C ARG A 236 -16.57 -3.26 -15.01
N THR A 237 -16.80 -3.22 -13.71
CA THR A 237 -18.13 -3.46 -13.15
C THR A 237 -19.10 -2.38 -13.61
N VAL A 238 -18.72 -1.10 -13.51
CA VAL A 238 -19.57 0.01 -13.93
C VAL A 238 -19.83 -0.02 -15.44
N LEU A 239 -18.80 -0.21 -16.27
CA LEU A 239 -18.92 -0.31 -17.73
C LEU A 239 -19.71 -1.52 -18.24
N SER A 240 -19.96 -2.52 -17.39
CA SER A 240 -20.74 -3.70 -17.79
C SER A 240 -22.25 -3.45 -17.92
N TYR A 241 -22.72 -2.29 -17.48
CA TYR A 241 -24.15 -1.94 -17.49
C TYR A 241 -24.56 -1.27 -18.80
N GLU A 242 -25.74 -1.63 -19.27
CA GLU A 242 -26.39 -0.99 -20.41
C GLU A 242 -26.66 0.49 -20.08
N ASN A 243 -26.49 1.38 -21.06
CA ASN A 243 -26.58 2.84 -20.93
C ASN A 243 -25.44 3.52 -20.15
N ILE A 244 -24.33 2.84 -19.90
CA ILE A 244 -23.08 3.48 -19.51
C ILE A 244 -22.15 3.49 -20.73
N TYR A 245 -21.77 4.68 -21.19
CA TYR A 245 -20.94 4.83 -22.38
C TYR A 245 -19.45 4.87 -22.07
N ASP A 246 -19.08 5.57 -20.99
CA ASP A 246 -17.70 5.66 -20.52
C ASP A 246 -17.66 5.98 -19.04
N VAL A 247 -16.48 5.86 -18.41
CA VAL A 247 -16.20 6.17 -17.01
C VAL A 247 -14.88 6.92 -16.87
N HIS A 248 -14.89 7.96 -16.07
CA HIS A 248 -13.71 8.77 -15.78
C HIS A 248 -13.68 9.24 -14.32
N ASP A 249 -12.64 9.94 -13.90
CA ASP A 249 -12.44 10.57 -12.59
C ASP A 249 -12.71 9.65 -11.40
N LEU A 250 -12.25 8.40 -11.52
CA LEU A 250 -12.31 7.47 -10.41
C LEU A 250 -11.37 7.91 -9.28
N GLN A 251 -11.94 8.28 -8.15
CA GLN A 251 -11.21 8.58 -6.92
C GLN A 251 -11.53 7.53 -5.86
N ILE A 252 -10.50 7.03 -5.19
CA ILE A 252 -10.64 5.99 -4.15
C ILE A 252 -10.02 6.50 -2.85
N HIS A 253 -10.82 6.49 -1.79
CA HIS A 253 -10.43 6.94 -0.45
C HIS A 253 -10.47 5.78 0.55
N ASN A 254 -9.36 5.57 1.26
CA ASN A 254 -9.26 4.54 2.29
C ASN A 254 -9.39 5.15 3.70
N TYR A 255 -10.32 4.63 4.49
CA TYR A 255 -10.49 4.94 5.90
C TYR A 255 -10.04 3.79 6.81
N GLY A 256 -9.01 3.06 6.38
CA GLY A 256 -8.50 1.85 7.00
C GLY A 256 -8.77 0.61 6.13
N PRO A 257 -8.27 -0.55 6.54
CA PRO A 257 -8.31 -1.76 5.71
C PRO A 257 -9.71 -2.27 5.37
N SER A 258 -10.72 -1.89 6.17
CA SER A 258 -12.09 -2.39 6.04
C SER A 258 -13.09 -1.40 5.44
N LYS A 259 -12.68 -0.14 5.22
CA LYS A 259 -13.60 0.87 4.68
C LYS A 259 -12.98 1.65 3.54
N THR A 260 -13.41 1.31 2.34
CA THR A 260 -13.06 2.01 1.10
C THR A 260 -14.29 2.73 0.57
N MET A 261 -14.11 3.98 0.17
CA MET A 261 -15.11 4.80 -0.53
C MET A 261 -14.54 5.19 -1.88
N ALA A 262 -15.40 5.29 -2.87
CA ALA A 262 -14.99 5.73 -4.20
C ALA A 262 -16.03 6.67 -4.81
N THR A 263 -15.57 7.59 -5.64
CA THR A 263 -16.41 8.38 -6.55
C THR A 263 -15.96 8.11 -7.97
N ILE A 264 -16.90 8.11 -8.89
CA ILE A 264 -16.65 7.91 -10.32
C ILE A 264 -17.68 8.68 -11.13
N ASP A 265 -17.24 9.24 -12.25
CA ASP A 265 -18.11 9.91 -13.20
C ASP A 265 -18.45 8.97 -14.34
N VAL A 266 -19.70 8.96 -14.79
CA VAL A 266 -20.20 8.06 -15.83
C VAL A 266 -20.92 8.84 -16.94
N GLU A 267 -20.56 8.57 -18.18
CA GLU A 267 -21.27 9.09 -19.34
C GLU A 267 -22.55 8.27 -19.60
N VAL A 268 -23.71 8.95 -19.60
CA VAL A 268 -25.02 8.33 -19.83
C VAL A 268 -25.78 9.01 -20.99
N PRO A 269 -26.77 8.34 -21.62
CA PRO A 269 -27.62 9.00 -22.63
C PRO A 269 -28.32 10.24 -22.07
N TYR A 270 -28.27 11.36 -22.80
CA TYR A 270 -28.89 12.64 -22.39
C TYR A 270 -30.42 12.57 -22.31
N ASP A 271 -31.06 11.67 -23.04
CA ASP A 271 -32.51 11.46 -23.08
C ASP A 271 -32.99 10.46 -22.04
N LEU A 272 -32.09 9.94 -21.19
CA LEU A 272 -32.43 9.07 -20.08
C LEU A 272 -33.27 9.84 -19.06
N SER A 273 -34.47 9.34 -18.73
CA SER A 273 -35.29 10.01 -17.71
C SER A 273 -34.55 10.01 -16.35
N LEU A 274 -34.70 11.08 -15.57
CA LEU A 274 -34.07 11.21 -14.26
C LEU A 274 -34.34 9.99 -13.37
N VAL A 275 -35.56 9.45 -13.38
CA VAL A 275 -35.94 8.27 -12.57
C VAL A 275 -35.22 7.01 -13.08
N THR A 276 -35.11 6.84 -14.39
CA THR A 276 -34.44 5.68 -14.98
C THR A 276 -32.93 5.75 -14.69
N GLY A 277 -32.34 6.93 -14.84
CA GLY A 277 -30.94 7.17 -14.52
C GLY A 277 -30.64 6.91 -13.04
N HIS A 278 -31.43 7.47 -12.13
CA HIS A 278 -31.28 7.21 -10.69
C HIS A 278 -31.36 5.71 -10.34
N ASN A 279 -32.33 5.00 -10.89
CA ASN A 279 -32.48 3.56 -10.64
C ASN A 279 -31.32 2.74 -11.21
N LEU A 280 -30.72 3.16 -12.33
CA LEU A 280 -29.53 2.54 -12.90
C LEU A 280 -28.33 2.72 -11.95
N ILE A 281 -28.07 3.96 -11.53
CA ILE A 281 -26.98 4.30 -10.62
C ILE A 281 -27.11 3.58 -9.27
N ASP A 282 -28.29 3.62 -8.64
CA ASP A 282 -28.54 2.93 -7.36
C ASP A 282 -28.28 1.41 -7.46
N ARG A 283 -28.59 0.79 -8.60
CA ARG A 283 -28.28 -0.61 -8.86
C ARG A 283 -26.76 -0.83 -8.93
N ILE A 284 -26.04 -0.01 -9.71
CA ILE A 284 -24.59 -0.12 -9.87
C ILE A 284 -23.88 0.05 -8.52
N GLU A 285 -24.24 1.09 -7.77
CA GLU A 285 -23.67 1.36 -6.44
C GLU A 285 -23.90 0.20 -5.46
N ARG A 286 -25.07 -0.42 -5.51
CA ARG A 286 -25.40 -1.59 -4.69
C ARG A 286 -24.56 -2.81 -5.09
N ASP A 287 -24.49 -3.11 -6.37
CA ASP A 287 -23.74 -4.27 -6.88
C ASP A 287 -22.22 -4.14 -6.61
N VAL A 288 -21.66 -2.93 -6.72
CA VAL A 288 -20.26 -2.65 -6.33
C VAL A 288 -20.08 -2.83 -4.82
N ARG A 289 -21.04 -2.39 -4.02
CA ARG A 289 -20.99 -2.58 -2.55
C ARG A 289 -21.05 -4.06 -2.17
N GLU A 290 -21.92 -4.84 -2.81
CA GLU A 290 -22.08 -6.27 -2.51
C GLU A 290 -20.91 -7.11 -3.01
N SER A 291 -20.39 -6.82 -4.19
CA SER A 291 -19.32 -7.62 -4.82
C SER A 291 -17.91 -7.22 -4.38
N LEU A 292 -17.65 -5.93 -4.16
CA LEU A 292 -16.31 -5.40 -3.84
C LEU A 292 -16.19 -4.85 -2.41
N GLY A 293 -17.29 -4.67 -1.68
CA GLY A 293 -17.29 -4.07 -0.33
C GLY A 293 -17.02 -2.57 -0.31
N ILE A 294 -17.19 -1.87 -1.44
CA ILE A 294 -16.84 -0.46 -1.61
C ILE A 294 -18.11 0.39 -1.61
N SER A 295 -18.10 1.50 -0.87
CA SER A 295 -19.15 2.51 -0.96
C SER A 295 -18.85 3.43 -2.14
N LEU A 296 -19.51 3.15 -3.27
CA LEU A 296 -19.37 3.94 -4.50
C LEU A 296 -20.43 5.07 -4.51
N VAL A 297 -20.04 6.24 -5.00
CA VAL A 297 -20.93 7.34 -5.39
C VAL A 297 -20.65 7.66 -6.84
N ILE A 298 -21.70 7.72 -7.65
CA ILE A 298 -21.61 7.93 -9.10
C ILE A 298 -22.19 9.31 -9.45
N HIS A 299 -21.39 10.11 -10.15
CA HIS A 299 -21.84 11.31 -10.83
C HIS A 299 -22.25 10.96 -12.25
N MET A 300 -23.41 11.48 -12.72
CA MET A 300 -23.88 11.22 -14.09
C MET A 300 -23.61 12.41 -14.99
N ASP A 301 -22.95 12.15 -16.13
CA ASP A 301 -22.71 13.11 -17.20
C ASP A 301 -23.58 12.76 -18.43
N PRO A 302 -24.66 13.50 -18.64
CA PRO A 302 -25.55 13.26 -19.79
C PRO A 302 -24.88 13.66 -21.11
N ILE A 303 -24.71 12.69 -22.04
CA ILE A 303 -24.08 12.93 -23.32
C ILE A 303 -25.05 12.74 -24.49
N ASN A 304 -25.08 13.70 -25.40
CA ASN A 304 -25.87 13.62 -26.62
C ASN A 304 -25.06 13.06 -27.79
N ASN A 305 -24.88 11.76 -27.84
CA ASN A 305 -24.19 11.08 -28.95
C ASN A 305 -24.97 11.10 -30.28
N SER A 306 -26.21 11.61 -30.28
CA SER A 306 -27.03 11.76 -31.50
C SER A 306 -26.89 13.14 -32.16
N ASP A 307 -26.33 14.11 -31.42
CA ASP A 307 -26.11 15.46 -31.96
C ASP A 307 -24.82 15.53 -32.77
N ARG A 308 -24.99 15.73 -34.07
CA ARG A 308 -23.86 15.85 -34.99
C ARG A 308 -22.94 17.02 -34.67
N LYS A 309 -23.46 18.16 -34.18
CA LYS A 309 -22.65 19.32 -33.80
C LYS A 309 -21.80 19.02 -32.56
N PHE A 310 -22.41 18.34 -31.58
CA PHE A 310 -21.70 17.88 -30.38
C PHE A 310 -20.53 16.95 -30.77
N LEU A 311 -20.78 15.93 -31.61
CA LEU A 311 -19.75 14.98 -32.04
C LEU A 311 -18.62 15.65 -32.82
N GLU A 312 -18.97 16.59 -33.73
CA GLU A 312 -17.99 17.36 -34.53
C GLU A 312 -17.14 18.27 -33.60
N ALA A 313 -17.75 18.90 -32.60
CA ALA A 313 -17.06 19.73 -31.61
C ALA A 313 -16.15 18.87 -30.72
N LYS A 314 -16.64 17.75 -30.13
CA LYS A 314 -15.86 16.80 -29.33
C LYS A 314 -14.65 16.29 -30.11
N SER A 315 -14.86 15.87 -31.35
CA SER A 315 -13.77 15.38 -32.23
C SER A 315 -12.74 16.47 -32.54
N TYR A 316 -13.18 17.72 -32.72
CA TYR A 316 -12.27 18.83 -33.00
C TYR A 316 -11.44 19.18 -31.75
N VAL A 317 -12.08 19.29 -30.59
CA VAL A 317 -11.40 19.56 -29.30
C VAL A 317 -10.37 18.49 -29.01
N ASN A 318 -10.75 17.20 -29.07
CA ASN A 318 -9.84 16.09 -28.84
C ASN A 318 -8.61 16.16 -29.76
N ARG A 319 -8.83 16.48 -31.06
CA ARG A 319 -7.73 16.58 -32.02
C ARG A 319 -6.79 17.75 -31.72
N ILE A 320 -7.29 18.88 -31.21
CA ILE A 320 -6.45 20.03 -30.84
C ILE A 320 -5.71 19.75 -29.54
N ALA A 321 -6.41 19.30 -28.51
CA ALA A 321 -5.83 19.06 -27.19
C ALA A 321 -4.75 17.96 -27.20
N LEU A 322 -5.02 16.82 -27.88
CA LEU A 322 -4.07 15.71 -27.97
C LEU A 322 -2.86 15.98 -28.91
N ARG A 323 -2.79 17.15 -29.55
CA ARG A 323 -1.58 17.59 -30.29
C ARG A 323 -0.57 18.27 -29.37
N GLU A 324 -1.03 18.83 -28.27
CA GLU A 324 -0.12 19.45 -27.31
C GLU A 324 0.73 18.37 -26.61
N GLU A 325 2.02 18.66 -26.51
CA GLU A 325 2.96 17.77 -25.84
C GLU A 325 2.55 17.63 -24.36
N TYR A 326 2.59 16.40 -23.85
CA TYR A 326 2.22 16.05 -22.46
C TYR A 326 0.73 16.01 -22.13
N VAL A 327 -0.19 16.30 -23.05
CA VAL A 327 -1.62 16.01 -22.89
C VAL A 327 -1.86 14.53 -23.14
N LEU A 328 -2.39 13.83 -22.12
CA LEU A 328 -2.61 12.39 -22.15
C LEU A 328 -4.02 12.01 -22.58
N SER A 329 -5.02 12.78 -22.16
CA SER A 329 -6.43 12.52 -22.47
C SER A 329 -7.27 13.78 -22.29
N VAL A 330 -8.52 13.70 -22.80
CA VAL A 330 -9.54 14.76 -22.68
C VAL A 330 -10.81 14.12 -22.14
N HIS A 331 -11.39 14.70 -21.10
CA HIS A 331 -12.60 14.22 -20.41
C HIS A 331 -13.62 15.32 -20.22
N ASP A 332 -14.81 14.97 -19.70
CA ASP A 332 -15.92 15.86 -19.34
C ASP A 332 -16.26 16.90 -20.40
N PHE A 333 -16.32 16.44 -21.67
CA PHE A 333 -16.64 17.33 -22.78
C PHE A 333 -18.12 17.69 -22.80
N ARG A 334 -18.42 18.98 -22.60
CA ARG A 334 -19.76 19.57 -22.66
C ARG A 334 -19.81 20.66 -23.76
N TYR A 335 -20.87 20.63 -24.55
CA TYR A 335 -21.07 21.59 -25.61
C TYR A 335 -22.54 22.03 -25.69
N THR A 336 -22.77 23.34 -25.54
CA THR A 336 -24.09 23.95 -25.76
C THR A 336 -24.02 24.81 -27.03
N GLY A 337 -24.60 24.32 -28.13
CA GLY A 337 -24.49 24.93 -29.48
C GLY A 337 -25.59 25.95 -29.80
N GLN A 338 -26.05 26.80 -28.87
CA GLN A 338 -26.96 27.91 -29.17
C GLN A 338 -26.16 29.16 -29.55
N ALA A 339 -26.46 29.77 -30.69
CA ALA A 339 -25.64 30.78 -31.33
C ALA A 339 -25.33 32.05 -30.51
N GLU A 340 -26.10 32.35 -29.47
CA GLU A 340 -25.86 33.50 -28.57
C GLU A 340 -25.16 33.09 -27.23
N ASP A 341 -25.18 31.80 -26.87
CA ASP A 341 -24.57 31.25 -25.64
C ASP A 341 -23.81 29.96 -25.95
N GLU A 342 -22.90 29.99 -26.93
CA GLU A 342 -22.07 28.85 -27.27
C GLU A 342 -21.04 28.63 -26.14
N LEU A 343 -21.10 27.46 -25.48
CA LEU A 343 -20.23 27.11 -24.35
C LEU A 343 -19.56 25.78 -24.65
N ILE A 344 -18.23 25.74 -24.48
CA ILE A 344 -17.39 24.54 -24.56
C ILE A 344 -16.72 24.38 -23.20
N ILE A 345 -16.94 23.26 -22.53
CA ILE A 345 -16.26 22.88 -21.29
C ILE A 345 -15.59 21.53 -21.53
N PHE A 346 -14.37 21.38 -21.07
CA PHE A 346 -13.70 20.08 -21.05
C PHE A 346 -12.49 20.11 -20.14
N GLU A 347 -12.06 18.93 -19.75
CA GLU A 347 -10.87 18.71 -18.92
C GLU A 347 -9.77 18.04 -19.74
N ILE A 348 -8.53 18.45 -19.49
CA ILE A 348 -7.34 17.81 -20.07
C ILE A 348 -6.50 17.22 -18.97
N VAL A 349 -6.04 15.99 -19.15
CA VAL A 349 -5.07 15.34 -18.27
C VAL A 349 -3.68 15.53 -18.80
N VAL A 350 -2.77 16.04 -17.97
CA VAL A 350 -1.37 16.24 -18.33
C VAL A 350 -0.42 15.40 -17.50
N ASP A 351 0.72 15.02 -18.08
CA ASP A 351 1.79 14.29 -17.38
C ASP A 351 2.39 15.16 -16.27
N SER A 352 2.08 14.83 -15.01
CA SER A 352 2.51 15.60 -13.84
C SER A 352 4.02 15.61 -13.63
N LYS A 353 4.74 14.60 -14.14
CA LYS A 353 6.19 14.47 -13.99
C LYS A 353 6.96 15.27 -15.04
N LYS A 354 6.31 15.58 -16.15
CA LYS A 354 6.94 16.27 -17.28
C LYS A 354 6.48 17.72 -17.44
N THR A 355 5.51 18.16 -16.64
CA THR A 355 4.96 19.51 -16.75
C THR A 355 5.06 20.28 -15.44
N THR A 356 5.55 21.51 -15.54
CA THR A 356 5.49 22.53 -14.48
C THR A 356 4.16 23.28 -14.51
N VAL A 357 3.85 24.05 -13.47
CA VAL A 357 2.62 24.88 -13.43
C VAL A 357 2.58 25.88 -14.59
N GLU A 358 3.72 26.46 -14.97
CA GLU A 358 3.82 27.45 -16.06
C GLU A 358 3.58 26.77 -17.42
N GLU A 359 4.12 25.57 -17.64
CA GLU A 359 3.90 24.82 -18.88
C GLU A 359 2.44 24.39 -19.04
N ARG A 360 1.77 23.98 -17.94
CA ARG A 360 0.34 23.65 -17.96
C ARG A 360 -0.52 24.83 -18.35
N LEU A 361 -0.20 26.02 -17.82
CA LEU A 361 -0.88 27.26 -18.22
C LEU A 361 -0.65 27.58 -19.71
N THR A 362 0.56 27.35 -20.20
CA THR A 362 0.92 27.55 -21.61
C THR A 362 0.14 26.57 -22.50
N ILE A 363 0.07 25.28 -22.15
CA ILE A 363 -0.71 24.25 -22.84
C ILE A 363 -2.19 24.67 -22.92
N LYS A 364 -2.78 25.06 -21.78
CA LYS A 364 -4.16 25.55 -21.70
C LYS A 364 -4.39 26.71 -22.67
N ASN A 365 -3.53 27.72 -22.63
CA ASN A 365 -3.65 28.91 -23.48
C ASN A 365 -3.51 28.58 -24.97
N ASN A 366 -2.57 27.70 -25.34
CA ASN A 366 -2.39 27.24 -26.71
C ASN A 366 -3.64 26.52 -27.25
N ILE A 367 -4.22 25.62 -26.44
CA ILE A 367 -5.44 24.93 -26.80
C ILE A 367 -6.57 25.93 -26.98
N GLU A 368 -6.78 26.85 -26.04
CA GLU A 368 -7.82 27.87 -26.12
C GLU A 368 -7.67 28.74 -27.40
N GLU A 369 -6.47 29.25 -27.72
CA GLU A 369 -6.20 30.05 -28.90
C GLU A 369 -6.52 29.25 -30.19
N ASN A 370 -6.11 27.98 -30.27
CA ASN A 370 -6.41 27.12 -31.42
C ASN A 370 -7.91 26.85 -31.57
N LEU A 371 -8.65 26.67 -30.47
CA LEU A 371 -10.10 26.47 -30.49
C LEU A 371 -10.85 27.72 -30.92
N ARG A 372 -10.39 28.92 -30.53
CA ARG A 372 -10.98 30.21 -30.94
C ARG A 372 -10.93 30.44 -32.46
N THR A 373 -10.06 29.75 -33.19
CA THR A 373 -10.04 29.83 -34.68
C THR A 373 -11.31 29.27 -35.31
N ARG A 374 -11.98 28.31 -34.65
CA ARG A 374 -13.24 27.70 -35.13
C ARG A 374 -14.46 28.19 -34.33
N PHE A 375 -14.29 28.38 -33.04
CA PHE A 375 -15.33 28.75 -32.06
C PHE A 375 -15.08 30.18 -31.54
N SER A 376 -15.11 31.17 -32.46
CA SER A 376 -14.71 32.54 -32.12
C SER A 376 -15.64 33.24 -31.15
N SER A 377 -16.93 32.85 -31.07
CA SER A 377 -17.95 33.41 -30.16
C SER A 377 -18.14 32.57 -28.90
N ALA A 378 -17.60 31.34 -28.85
CA ALA A 378 -17.82 30.45 -27.73
C ALA A 378 -17.08 30.89 -26.48
N GLN A 379 -17.74 30.73 -25.35
CA GLN A 379 -17.04 30.70 -24.04
C GLN A 379 -16.35 29.33 -23.93
N ILE A 380 -15.03 29.32 -23.75
CA ILE A 380 -14.24 28.10 -23.61
C ILE A 380 -13.72 28.00 -22.19
N LEU A 381 -14.07 26.93 -21.49
CA LEU A 381 -13.58 26.61 -20.15
C LEU A 381 -12.78 25.32 -20.24
N ILE A 382 -11.50 25.39 -19.82
CA ILE A 382 -10.59 24.27 -19.84
C ILE A 382 -10.07 24.07 -18.43
N ASP A 383 -10.33 22.91 -17.84
CA ASP A 383 -9.72 22.50 -16.60
C ASP A 383 -8.52 21.58 -16.88
N VAL A 384 -7.48 21.69 -16.03
CA VAL A 384 -6.22 20.97 -16.23
C VAL A 384 -5.99 20.05 -15.05
N ASP A 385 -6.14 18.77 -15.28
CA ASP A 385 -5.92 17.71 -14.31
C ASP A 385 -4.57 17.03 -14.47
N LEU A 386 -4.10 16.42 -13.40
CA LEU A 386 -2.85 15.69 -13.37
C LEU A 386 -3.11 14.18 -13.45
N ASP A 387 -2.23 13.47 -14.14
CA ASP A 387 -2.27 11.99 -14.23
C ASP A 387 -2.13 11.26 -12.88
N VAL A 388 -1.88 11.99 -11.79
CA VAL A 388 -1.84 11.46 -10.43
C VAL A 388 -3.23 11.33 -9.79
N THR A 389 -4.20 12.11 -10.26
CA THR A 389 -5.58 12.12 -9.75
C THR A 389 -6.49 11.16 -10.50
N ILE A 390 -6.10 10.72 -11.70
CA ILE A 390 -6.90 9.89 -12.58
C ILE A 390 -6.33 8.48 -12.65
N LEU A 391 -7.14 7.53 -12.31
CA LEU A 391 -6.85 6.10 -12.40
C LEU A 391 -7.51 5.51 -13.64
#